data_debaa7af5fb5057d69c17b53bff6180e
#
_entry.id   debaa7af5fb5057d69c17b53bff6180e
#
_cell.length_a   1.000
_cell.length_b   1.000
_cell.length_c   1.000
_cell.angle_alpha   90.00
_cell.angle_beta   90.00
_cell.angle_gamma   90.00
#
_symmetry.space_group_name_H-M   'P 1'
#
loop_
_entity.id
_entity.type
_entity.pdbx_description
1 polymer ?
#
loop_
_entity_poly.entity_id
_entity_poly.type
_entity_poly.pdbx_seq_one_letter_code
_entity_poly.pdbx_strand_id
1 'polypeptide(L)'
;MSVLVGGSVIAVQSLLAEKYPQFGGFIVSIPTTLPMGLFFIGWTQGAAVAVQSASVVPISLANCLLFAAIFISVAQWPKQRFARFLLPNLLSLTIWFALSLAIIRFQITAPLPGITAYIVAFAIAYYMLAKRDRHSKISKPEHAPAPSNRSADWKLILLRACAGGTVIGAAVLLAKILNPLWGGIFSVFPASFISIFNIILLTRGSRLLIPIGATLPQGSIFFLLYILCAHYLFPLGILPGTLLSESLVLLAIYLTIRWQKIKLRYKK
;
A
#
# COMPACT_ATOMS: atom_id res chain seq x y z
N MET A 1 10.47 -17.07 9.89
CA MET A 1 9.45 -17.65 8.96
C MET A 1 8.64 -16.54 8.29
N SER A 2 8.08 -15.57 9.02
CA SER A 2 7.30 -14.42 8.47
C SER A 2 8.05 -13.63 7.40
N VAL A 3 9.34 -13.35 7.60
CA VAL A 3 10.20 -12.63 6.64
C VAL A 3 10.33 -13.39 5.32
N LEU A 4 10.57 -14.69 5.37
CA LEU A 4 10.77 -15.52 4.17
C LEU A 4 9.47 -15.69 3.38
N VAL A 5 8.38 -16.07 4.05
CA VAL A 5 7.09 -16.26 3.38
C VAL A 5 6.54 -14.94 2.85
N GLY A 6 6.53 -13.91 3.67
CA GLY A 6 6.07 -12.59 3.26
C GLY A 6 6.90 -12.00 2.13
N GLY A 7 8.23 -12.13 2.19
CA GLY A 7 9.13 -11.72 1.13
C GLY A 7 8.89 -12.47 -0.19
N SER A 8 8.64 -13.77 -0.12
CA SER A 8 8.32 -14.59 -1.31
C SER A 8 7.02 -14.15 -1.99
N VAL A 9 5.97 -13.84 -1.22
CA VAL A 9 4.70 -13.33 -1.75
C VAL A 9 4.89 -11.99 -2.47
N ILE A 10 5.66 -11.07 -1.87
CA ILE A 10 5.97 -9.76 -2.48
C ILE A 10 6.81 -9.94 -3.75
N ALA A 11 7.76 -10.87 -3.76
CA ALA A 11 8.55 -11.19 -4.94
C ALA A 11 7.66 -11.69 -6.09
N VAL A 12 6.76 -12.63 -5.82
CA VAL A 12 5.79 -13.15 -6.80
C VAL A 12 4.88 -12.05 -7.32
N GLN A 13 4.34 -11.20 -6.44
CA GLN A 13 3.50 -10.07 -6.82
C GLN A 13 4.25 -9.09 -7.74
N SER A 14 5.51 -8.80 -7.42
CA SER A 14 6.36 -7.92 -8.23
C SER A 14 6.63 -8.52 -9.61
N LEU A 15 6.94 -9.81 -9.68
CA LEU A 15 7.13 -10.55 -10.94
C LEU A 15 5.87 -10.53 -11.82
N LEU A 16 4.71 -10.75 -11.21
CA LEU A 16 3.44 -10.72 -11.95
C LEU A 16 3.14 -9.30 -12.48
N ALA A 17 3.41 -8.26 -11.69
CA ALA A 17 3.23 -6.88 -12.11
C ALA A 17 4.17 -6.50 -13.28
N GLU A 18 5.40 -7.00 -13.28
CA GLU A 18 6.36 -6.79 -14.38
C GLU A 18 6.01 -7.61 -15.64
N LYS A 19 5.55 -8.86 -15.45
CA LYS A 19 5.15 -9.74 -16.56
C LYS A 19 3.88 -9.27 -17.26
N TYR A 20 2.97 -8.63 -16.52
CA TYR A 20 1.69 -8.16 -17.04
C TYR A 20 1.51 -6.64 -16.80
N PRO A 21 2.28 -5.78 -17.50
CA PRO A 21 2.30 -4.33 -17.23
C PRO A 21 0.93 -3.66 -17.37
N GLN A 22 0.08 -4.17 -18.26
CA GLN A 22 -1.29 -3.72 -18.45
C GLN A 22 -2.18 -3.91 -17.21
N PHE A 23 -1.82 -4.88 -16.35
CA PHE A 23 -2.47 -5.16 -15.08
C PHE A 23 -1.58 -4.78 -13.88
N GLY A 24 -0.38 -4.26 -14.13
CA GLY A 24 0.64 -4.02 -13.10
C GLY A 24 0.15 -3.11 -11.98
N GLY A 25 -0.48 -1.99 -12.32
CA GLY A 25 -1.06 -1.08 -11.31
C GLY A 25 -2.14 -1.75 -10.46
N PHE A 26 -2.88 -2.68 -11.06
CA PHE A 26 -3.90 -3.45 -10.39
C PHE A 26 -3.30 -4.53 -9.48
N ILE A 27 -2.29 -5.26 -9.95
CA ILE A 27 -1.58 -6.28 -9.16
C ILE A 27 -0.92 -5.64 -7.94
N VAL A 28 -0.34 -4.43 -8.09
CA VAL A 28 0.25 -3.67 -6.97
C VAL A 28 -0.82 -3.19 -5.97
N SER A 29 -2.07 -3.02 -6.41
CA SER A 29 -3.20 -2.65 -5.54
C SER A 29 -3.77 -3.82 -4.75
N ILE A 30 -3.31 -5.07 -4.99
CA ILE A 30 -3.70 -6.21 -4.15
C ILE A 30 -2.99 -6.05 -2.80
N PRO A 31 -3.73 -6.01 -1.68
CA PRO A 31 -3.14 -5.86 -0.36
C PRO A 31 -2.45 -7.17 0.07
N THR A 32 -1.16 -7.34 -0.20
CA THR A 32 -0.43 -8.55 0.19
C THR A 32 0.35 -8.39 1.48
N THR A 33 0.94 -7.23 1.73
CA THR A 33 1.74 -6.98 2.95
C THR A 33 0.89 -6.94 4.20
N LEU A 34 -0.28 -6.31 4.13
CA LEU A 34 -1.20 -6.20 5.25
C LEU A 34 -1.78 -7.56 5.69
N PRO A 35 -2.35 -8.40 4.81
CA PRO A 35 -2.78 -9.75 5.17
C PRO A 35 -1.68 -10.58 5.79
N MET A 36 -0.47 -10.57 5.20
CA MET A 36 0.67 -11.32 5.72
C MET A 36 1.11 -10.82 7.10
N GLY A 37 1.16 -9.50 7.30
CA GLY A 37 1.48 -8.91 8.60
C GLY A 37 0.51 -9.37 9.69
N LEU A 38 -0.78 -9.21 9.47
CA LEU A 38 -1.83 -9.59 10.42
C LEU A 38 -1.92 -11.12 10.61
N PHE A 39 -1.76 -11.89 9.52
CA PHE A 39 -1.71 -13.35 9.60
C PHE A 39 -0.58 -13.82 10.53
N PHE A 40 0.65 -13.35 10.33
CA PHE A 40 1.77 -13.77 11.16
C PHE A 40 1.69 -13.25 12.60
N ILE A 41 1.11 -12.08 12.84
CA ILE A 41 0.80 -11.62 14.19
C ILE A 41 -0.16 -12.61 14.85
N GLY A 42 -1.26 -12.95 14.19
CA GLY A 42 -2.24 -13.90 14.70
C GLY A 42 -1.72 -15.32 14.86
N TRP A 43 -0.89 -15.79 13.92
CA TRP A 43 -0.27 -17.11 13.98
C TRP A 43 0.70 -17.25 15.15
N THR A 44 1.45 -16.20 15.48
CA THR A 44 2.50 -16.25 16.50
C THR A 44 2.04 -15.79 17.89
N GLN A 45 1.01 -14.95 17.96
CA GLN A 45 0.58 -14.30 19.20
C GLN A 45 -0.92 -14.50 19.50
N GLY A 46 -1.66 -15.14 18.60
CA GLY A 46 -3.08 -15.46 18.77
C GLY A 46 -4.02 -14.47 18.07
N ALA A 47 -5.25 -14.94 17.83
CA ALA A 47 -6.29 -14.21 17.10
C ALA A 47 -6.65 -12.87 17.75
N ALA A 48 -6.73 -12.82 19.09
CA ALA A 48 -7.05 -11.60 19.83
C ALA A 48 -6.03 -10.48 19.56
N VAL A 49 -4.73 -10.80 19.48
CA VAL A 49 -3.68 -9.85 19.18
C VAL A 49 -3.79 -9.35 17.73
N ALA A 50 -4.14 -10.24 16.79
CA ALA A 50 -4.35 -9.85 15.40
C ALA A 50 -5.57 -8.92 15.25
N VAL A 51 -6.68 -9.20 15.92
CA VAL A 51 -7.87 -8.32 15.94
C VAL A 51 -7.54 -6.97 16.53
N GLN A 52 -6.79 -6.94 17.66
CA GLN A 52 -6.33 -5.69 18.25
C GLN A 52 -5.38 -4.92 17.32
N SER A 53 -4.47 -5.60 16.62
CA SER A 53 -3.62 -4.99 15.60
C SER A 53 -4.44 -4.45 14.43
N ALA A 54 -5.47 -5.19 14.00
CA ALA A 54 -6.37 -4.79 12.91
C ALA A 54 -7.17 -3.53 13.24
N SER A 55 -7.50 -3.28 14.51
CA SER A 55 -8.32 -2.14 14.93
C SER A 55 -7.70 -0.78 14.58
N VAL A 56 -6.37 -0.66 14.56
CA VAL A 56 -5.64 0.57 14.23
C VAL A 56 -5.39 0.74 12.73
N VAL A 57 -5.63 -0.30 11.92
CA VAL A 57 -5.28 -0.26 10.50
C VAL A 57 -6.05 0.78 9.69
N PRO A 58 -7.35 1.05 9.91
CA PRO A 58 -8.04 2.10 9.15
C PRO A 58 -7.37 3.47 9.24
N ILE A 59 -6.98 3.89 10.45
CA ILE A 59 -6.27 5.17 10.64
C ILE A 59 -4.83 5.10 10.13
N SER A 60 -4.18 3.96 10.21
CA SER A 60 -2.83 3.75 9.66
C SER A 60 -2.83 3.78 8.14
N LEU A 61 -3.92 3.32 7.51
CA LEU A 61 -4.15 3.42 6.08
C LEU A 61 -4.35 4.87 5.64
N ALA A 62 -5.07 5.68 6.45
CA ALA A 62 -5.16 7.13 6.26
C ALA A 62 -3.77 7.77 6.24
N ASN A 63 -2.93 7.42 7.23
CA ASN A 63 -1.55 7.89 7.33
C ASN A 63 -0.70 7.47 6.11
N CYS A 64 -0.88 6.26 5.61
CA CYS A 64 -0.20 5.75 4.41
C CYS A 64 -0.61 6.53 3.13
N LEU A 65 -1.89 6.89 2.99
CA LEU A 65 -2.37 7.73 1.90
C LEU A 65 -1.79 9.15 1.96
N LEU A 66 -1.73 9.74 3.15
CA LEU A 66 -1.10 11.04 3.36
C LEU A 66 0.39 10.98 3.04
N PHE A 67 1.10 9.92 3.45
CA PHE A 67 2.49 9.67 3.05
C PHE A 67 2.64 9.76 1.52
N ALA A 68 1.83 9.01 0.77
CA ALA A 68 1.89 8.96 -0.69
C ALA A 68 1.60 10.35 -1.31
N ALA A 69 0.59 11.06 -0.83
CA ALA A 69 0.22 12.39 -1.31
C ALA A 69 1.33 13.41 -1.06
N ILE A 70 1.93 13.40 0.13
CA ILE A 70 3.05 14.28 0.50
C ILE A 70 4.27 13.95 -0.35
N PHE A 71 4.65 12.67 -0.44
CA PHE A 71 5.81 12.25 -1.22
C PHE A 71 5.72 12.74 -2.66
N ILE A 72 4.61 12.44 -3.34
CA ILE A 72 4.41 12.81 -4.75
C ILE A 72 4.40 14.34 -4.92
N SER A 73 3.80 15.06 -3.98
CA SER A 73 3.74 16.52 -4.04
C SER A 73 5.11 17.15 -3.85
N VAL A 74 5.86 16.71 -2.85
CA VAL A 74 7.20 17.22 -2.54
C VAL A 74 8.21 16.85 -3.62
N ALA A 75 8.10 15.68 -4.24
CA ALA A 75 8.97 15.25 -5.32
C ALA A 75 8.96 16.18 -6.56
N GLN A 76 7.94 17.05 -6.68
CA GLN A 76 7.86 18.02 -7.77
C GLN A 76 8.63 19.34 -7.49
N TRP A 77 9.01 19.63 -6.24
CA TRP A 77 9.59 20.92 -5.87
C TRP A 77 11.09 21.06 -6.19
N PRO A 78 11.96 20.10 -5.84
CA PRO A 78 13.39 20.30 -6.00
C PRO A 78 13.84 20.20 -7.45
N LYS A 79 14.70 21.15 -7.86
CA LYS A 79 15.37 21.09 -9.17
C LYS A 79 16.59 20.16 -9.13
N GLN A 80 17.32 20.15 -8.00
CA GLN A 80 18.52 19.35 -7.83
C GLN A 80 18.18 17.86 -7.62
N ARG A 81 18.93 16.96 -8.26
CA ARG A 81 18.67 15.52 -8.28
C ARG A 81 18.71 14.89 -6.90
N PHE A 82 19.70 15.25 -6.09
CA PHE A 82 19.86 14.75 -4.73
C PHE A 82 18.73 15.21 -3.80
N ALA A 83 18.41 16.50 -3.82
CA ALA A 83 17.30 17.04 -3.02
C ALA A 83 15.95 16.45 -3.43
N ARG A 84 15.76 16.16 -4.72
CA ARG A 84 14.55 15.50 -5.25
C ARG A 84 14.37 14.09 -4.72
N PHE A 85 15.46 13.37 -4.44
CA PHE A 85 15.41 12.06 -3.80
C PHE A 85 15.23 12.18 -2.29
N LEU A 86 16.04 12.99 -1.62
CA LEU A 86 16.11 13.04 -0.17
C LEU A 86 14.87 13.68 0.47
N LEU A 87 14.44 14.83 -0.03
CA LEU A 87 13.40 15.65 0.60
C LEU A 87 12.02 14.97 0.68
N PRO A 88 11.51 14.32 -0.40
CA PRO A 88 10.24 13.58 -0.31
C PRO A 88 10.29 12.44 0.69
N ASN A 89 11.41 11.68 0.72
CA ASN A 89 11.57 10.56 1.66
C ASN A 89 11.60 11.05 3.11
N LEU A 90 12.45 12.03 3.42
CA LEU A 90 12.56 12.55 4.79
C LEU A 90 11.24 13.13 5.26
N LEU A 91 10.64 14.04 4.49
CA LEU A 91 9.44 14.74 4.94
C LEU A 91 8.25 13.79 5.10
N SER A 92 8.00 12.91 4.11
CA SER A 92 6.87 11.98 4.19
C SER A 92 7.06 10.92 5.29
N LEU A 93 8.29 10.41 5.49
CA LEU A 93 8.58 9.46 6.58
C LEU A 93 8.49 10.12 7.95
N THR A 94 8.99 11.34 8.11
CA THR A 94 8.90 12.07 9.39
C THR A 94 7.44 12.31 9.76
N ILE A 95 6.61 12.76 8.80
CA ILE A 95 5.19 12.98 9.05
C ILE A 95 4.48 11.65 9.34
N TRP A 96 4.77 10.60 8.56
CA TRP A 96 4.20 9.28 8.78
C TRP A 96 4.52 8.76 10.19
N PHE A 97 5.77 8.90 10.62
CA PHE A 97 6.20 8.46 11.94
C PHE A 97 5.59 9.29 13.06
N ALA A 98 5.55 10.62 12.91
CA ALA A 98 4.92 11.52 13.88
C ALA A 98 3.43 11.21 14.06
N LEU A 99 2.69 11.00 12.97
CA LEU A 99 1.28 10.59 13.03
C LEU A 99 1.11 9.21 13.64
N SER A 100 1.99 8.26 13.35
CA SER A 100 2.00 6.93 13.95
C SER A 100 2.20 6.98 15.47
N LEU A 101 3.12 7.83 15.95
CA LEU A 101 3.30 8.08 17.38
C LEU A 101 2.05 8.71 18.01
N ALA A 102 1.41 9.65 17.34
CA ALA A 102 0.16 10.25 17.81
C ALA A 102 -0.95 9.20 17.93
N ILE A 103 -1.12 8.33 16.94
CA ILE A 103 -2.10 7.23 16.97
C ILE A 103 -1.88 6.35 18.21
N ILE A 104 -0.63 5.97 18.49
CA ILE A 104 -0.28 5.16 19.67
C ILE A 104 -0.51 5.95 20.96
N ARG A 105 -0.08 7.22 21.02
CA ARG A 105 -0.18 8.07 22.22
C ARG A 105 -1.62 8.30 22.64
N PHE A 106 -2.51 8.48 21.67
CA PHE A 106 -3.94 8.73 21.92
C PHE A 106 -4.79 7.45 21.89
N GLN A 107 -4.17 6.28 21.69
CA GLN A 107 -4.87 4.98 21.70
C GLN A 107 -6.07 4.95 20.74
N ILE A 108 -5.91 5.50 19.52
CA ILE A 108 -7.02 5.61 18.56
C ILE A 108 -7.25 4.24 17.93
N THR A 109 -8.05 3.42 18.61
CA THR A 109 -8.35 2.03 18.21
C THR A 109 -9.80 1.83 17.80
N ALA A 110 -10.67 2.80 18.09
CA ALA A 110 -12.08 2.69 17.72
C ALA A 110 -12.26 2.70 16.19
N PRO A 111 -13.10 1.84 15.63
CA PRO A 111 -13.30 1.74 14.17
C PRO A 111 -13.79 3.05 13.55
N LEU A 112 -14.74 3.72 14.19
CA LEU A 112 -15.38 4.92 13.65
C LEU A 112 -14.39 6.09 13.45
N PRO A 113 -13.58 6.52 14.45
CA PRO A 113 -12.52 7.51 14.21
C PRO A 113 -11.52 7.10 13.15
N GLY A 114 -11.14 5.81 13.09
CA GLY A 114 -10.23 5.30 12.09
C GLY A 114 -10.78 5.41 10.67
N ILE A 115 -12.03 5.01 10.46
CA ILE A 115 -12.73 5.12 9.16
C ILE A 115 -12.93 6.59 8.77
N THR A 116 -13.31 7.46 9.71
CA THR A 116 -13.47 8.90 9.46
C THR A 116 -12.15 9.54 9.02
N ALA A 117 -11.06 9.24 9.74
CA ALA A 117 -9.72 9.70 9.37
C ALA A 117 -9.32 9.18 7.97
N TYR A 118 -9.65 7.93 7.66
CA TYR A 118 -9.41 7.37 6.33
C TYR A 118 -10.21 8.11 5.25
N ILE A 119 -11.49 8.39 5.45
CA ILE A 119 -12.33 9.12 4.48
C ILE A 119 -11.75 10.52 4.24
N VAL A 120 -11.36 11.22 5.30
CA VAL A 120 -10.73 12.55 5.20
C VAL A 120 -9.42 12.48 4.42
N ALA A 121 -8.53 11.54 4.79
CA ALA A 121 -7.25 11.36 4.09
C ALA A 121 -7.45 10.93 2.62
N PHE A 122 -8.45 10.09 2.35
CA PHE A 122 -8.84 9.71 0.99
C PHE A 122 -9.27 10.95 0.18
N ALA A 123 -10.14 11.78 0.73
CA ALA A 123 -10.60 13.01 0.07
C ALA A 123 -9.43 13.96 -0.21
N ILE A 124 -8.54 14.17 0.77
CA ILE A 124 -7.34 15.00 0.62
C ILE A 124 -6.42 14.43 -0.46
N ALA A 125 -6.08 13.14 -0.39
CA ALA A 125 -5.21 12.49 -1.36
C ALA A 125 -5.82 12.49 -2.77
N TYR A 126 -7.11 12.20 -2.89
CA TYR A 126 -7.84 12.26 -4.15
C TYR A 126 -7.81 13.68 -4.75
N TYR A 127 -8.11 14.70 -3.95
CA TYR A 127 -8.09 16.07 -4.41
C TYR A 127 -6.68 16.50 -4.84
N MET A 128 -5.66 16.22 -4.03
CA MET A 128 -4.28 16.61 -4.32
C MET A 128 -3.72 15.93 -5.57
N LEU A 129 -3.99 14.62 -5.72
CA LEU A 129 -3.37 13.79 -6.76
C LEU A 129 -4.20 13.76 -8.04
N ALA A 130 -5.53 13.56 -7.97
CA ALA A 130 -6.39 13.48 -9.14
C ALA A 130 -6.60 14.85 -9.81
N LYS A 131 -6.70 15.94 -9.04
CA LYS A 131 -6.78 17.29 -9.61
C LYS A 131 -5.50 17.65 -10.36
N ARG A 132 -4.36 17.26 -9.81
CA ARG A 132 -3.05 17.49 -10.43
C ARG A 132 -2.86 16.73 -11.73
N ASP A 133 -3.38 15.52 -11.82
CA ASP A 133 -3.38 14.71 -13.04
C ASP A 133 -4.23 15.36 -14.16
N ARG A 134 -5.40 15.91 -13.83
CA ARG A 134 -6.25 16.64 -14.80
C ARG A 134 -5.59 17.90 -15.35
N HIS A 135 -4.76 18.60 -14.57
CA HIS A 135 -4.05 19.81 -14.97
C HIS A 135 -2.72 19.52 -15.67
N SER A 136 -2.13 18.37 -15.38
CA SER A 136 -1.00 17.85 -16.12
C SER A 136 -1.55 17.43 -17.48
N LYS A 137 -1.42 18.27 -18.51
CA LYS A 137 -1.65 17.93 -19.92
C LYS A 137 -0.65 16.89 -20.42
N ILE A 138 -0.23 15.98 -19.60
CA ILE A 138 0.49 14.79 -20.00
C ILE A 138 -0.57 13.93 -20.65
N SER A 139 -0.75 14.16 -21.97
CA SER A 139 -1.37 13.21 -22.90
C SER A 139 -1.07 11.81 -22.42
N LYS A 140 -2.08 10.94 -22.48
CA LYS A 140 -1.94 9.50 -22.33
C LYS A 140 -0.52 9.13 -22.73
N PRO A 141 0.24 8.38 -21.94
CA PRO A 141 1.60 8.04 -22.33
C PRO A 141 1.51 7.42 -23.70
N GLU A 142 1.87 8.20 -24.72
CA GLU A 142 1.77 7.87 -26.14
C GLU A 142 2.66 6.68 -26.47
N HIS A 143 3.52 6.34 -25.53
CA HIS A 143 4.29 5.12 -25.44
C HIS A 143 4.46 4.82 -23.93
N ALA A 144 3.58 4.01 -23.37
CA ALA A 144 4.08 3.11 -22.34
C ALA A 144 5.30 2.43 -23.01
N PRO A 145 6.52 2.61 -22.51
CA PRO A 145 7.66 1.97 -23.15
C PRO A 145 7.29 0.50 -23.26
N ALA A 146 7.39 -0.01 -24.50
CA ALA A 146 7.16 -1.42 -24.78
C ALA A 146 7.81 -2.23 -23.67
N PRO A 147 7.15 -3.30 -23.18
CA PRO A 147 7.70 -4.12 -22.13
C PRO A 147 9.15 -4.41 -22.56
N SER A 148 10.09 -3.76 -21.87
CA SER A 148 11.48 -4.04 -22.16
C SER A 148 11.60 -5.52 -21.88
N ASN A 149 12.08 -6.28 -22.87
CA ASN A 149 12.45 -7.70 -22.76
C ASN A 149 13.67 -7.85 -21.82
N ARG A 150 13.80 -6.95 -20.83
CA ARG A 150 14.74 -7.08 -19.74
C ARG A 150 14.24 -8.24 -18.90
N SER A 151 14.97 -9.33 -18.98
CA SER A 151 14.92 -10.40 -17.98
C SER A 151 14.76 -9.76 -16.62
N ALA A 152 13.70 -10.17 -15.90
CA ALA A 152 13.38 -9.64 -14.58
C ALA A 152 14.69 -9.58 -13.77
N ASP A 153 15.10 -8.38 -13.34
CA ASP A 153 16.36 -8.22 -12.62
C ASP A 153 16.18 -8.89 -11.25
N TRP A 154 16.67 -10.13 -11.13
CA TRP A 154 16.54 -10.94 -9.93
C TRP A 154 17.07 -10.25 -8.68
N LYS A 155 18.07 -9.35 -8.82
CA LYS A 155 18.61 -8.55 -7.71
C LYS A 155 17.57 -7.57 -7.19
N LEU A 156 16.84 -6.94 -8.10
CA LEU A 156 15.77 -6.01 -7.72
C LEU A 156 14.59 -6.74 -7.06
N ILE A 157 14.26 -7.93 -7.55
CA ILE A 157 13.22 -8.78 -6.97
C ILE A 157 13.62 -9.23 -5.56
N LEU A 158 14.86 -9.69 -5.40
CA LEU A 158 15.41 -10.07 -4.10
C LEU A 158 15.43 -8.90 -3.13
N LEU A 159 15.85 -7.72 -3.56
CA LEU A 159 15.84 -6.52 -2.74
C LEU A 159 14.42 -6.17 -2.25
N ARG A 160 13.42 -6.24 -3.13
CA ARG A 160 12.02 -6.01 -2.76
C ARG A 160 11.50 -7.07 -1.79
N ALA A 161 11.84 -8.34 -2.02
CA ALA A 161 11.49 -9.45 -1.14
C ALA A 161 12.09 -9.27 0.27
N CYS A 162 13.37 -8.92 0.33
CA CYS A 162 14.05 -8.65 1.61
C CYS A 162 13.42 -7.44 2.31
N ALA A 163 13.21 -6.32 1.60
CA ALA A 163 12.60 -5.13 2.18
C ALA A 163 11.19 -5.40 2.71
N GLY A 164 10.33 -6.00 1.89
CA GLY A 164 8.96 -6.31 2.30
C GLY A 164 8.89 -7.36 3.41
N GLY A 165 9.71 -8.41 3.32
CA GLY A 165 9.83 -9.42 4.37
C GLY A 165 10.30 -8.82 5.70
N THR A 166 11.27 -7.91 5.66
CA THR A 166 11.74 -7.19 6.86
C THR A 166 10.62 -6.35 7.49
N VAL A 167 9.81 -5.68 6.70
CA VAL A 167 8.66 -4.90 7.20
C VAL A 167 7.63 -5.81 7.88
N ILE A 168 7.31 -6.96 7.28
CA ILE A 168 6.40 -7.94 7.88
C ILE A 168 7.00 -8.50 9.18
N GLY A 169 8.27 -8.83 9.17
CA GLY A 169 8.99 -9.28 10.38
C GLY A 169 9.00 -8.22 11.48
N ALA A 170 9.22 -6.96 11.12
CA ALA A 170 9.17 -5.83 12.04
C ALA A 170 7.76 -5.64 12.63
N ALA A 171 6.70 -5.76 11.82
CA ALA A 171 5.31 -5.67 12.31
C ALA A 171 5.04 -6.74 13.39
N VAL A 172 5.43 -7.99 13.12
CA VAL A 172 5.26 -9.11 14.07
C VAL A 172 6.07 -8.88 15.34
N LEU A 173 7.32 -8.44 15.20
CA LEU A 173 8.22 -8.21 16.33
C LEU A 173 7.75 -7.04 17.21
N LEU A 174 7.36 -5.94 16.59
CA LEU A 174 6.86 -4.75 17.29
C LEU A 174 5.53 -5.03 18.01
N ALA A 175 4.65 -5.82 17.40
CA ALA A 175 3.43 -6.28 18.06
C ALA A 175 3.73 -7.07 19.33
N LYS A 176 4.78 -7.89 19.29
CA LYS A 176 5.19 -8.76 20.42
C LYS A 176 5.91 -7.98 21.53
N ILE A 177 6.85 -7.09 21.17
CA ILE A 177 7.75 -6.44 22.15
C ILE A 177 7.12 -5.19 22.74
N LEU A 178 6.45 -4.37 21.92
CA LEU A 178 5.92 -3.10 22.34
C LEU A 178 4.42 -3.17 22.61
N ASN A 179 3.62 -3.31 21.56
CA ASN A 179 2.17 -3.25 21.64
C ASN A 179 1.57 -3.76 20.31
N PRO A 180 0.44 -4.51 20.33
CA PRO A 180 -0.26 -4.93 19.12
C PRO A 180 -0.57 -3.81 18.12
N LEU A 181 -0.79 -2.58 18.59
CA LEU A 181 -1.06 -1.44 17.72
C LEU A 181 0.13 -1.11 16.80
N TRP A 182 1.37 -1.25 17.29
CA TRP A 182 2.54 -1.11 16.44
C TRP A 182 2.56 -2.13 15.31
N GLY A 183 2.15 -3.37 15.60
CA GLY A 183 2.01 -4.40 14.58
C GLY A 183 1.03 -4.01 13.48
N GLY A 184 -0.13 -3.46 13.85
CA GLY A 184 -1.12 -2.97 12.92
C GLY A 184 -0.60 -1.80 12.06
N ILE A 185 0.07 -0.81 12.68
CA ILE A 185 0.67 0.32 11.97
C ILE A 185 1.73 -0.14 10.97
N PHE A 186 2.63 -1.02 11.39
CA PHE A 186 3.70 -1.52 10.53
C PHE A 186 3.22 -2.49 9.46
N SER A 187 2.06 -3.15 9.62
CA SER A 187 1.46 -3.96 8.57
C SER A 187 1.06 -3.16 7.33
N VAL A 188 0.84 -1.84 7.48
CA VAL A 188 0.59 -0.89 6.38
C VAL A 188 1.75 0.08 6.16
N PHE A 189 2.95 -0.24 6.64
CA PHE A 189 4.13 0.59 6.37
C PHE A 189 4.32 0.78 4.86
N PRO A 190 4.58 2.01 4.37
CA PRO A 190 4.60 2.31 2.95
C PRO A 190 5.86 1.84 2.20
N ALA A 191 6.41 0.66 2.55
CA ALA A 191 7.62 0.12 1.94
C ALA A 191 7.53 -0.02 0.42
N SER A 192 6.39 -0.52 -0.06
CA SER A 192 6.15 -0.67 -1.50
C SER A 192 6.10 0.69 -2.20
N PHE A 193 5.47 1.69 -1.59
CA PHE A 193 5.43 3.05 -2.14
C PHE A 193 6.81 3.69 -2.18
N ILE A 194 7.59 3.57 -1.10
CA ILE A 194 8.97 4.05 -1.04
C ILE A 194 9.79 3.45 -2.18
N SER A 195 9.72 2.14 -2.35
CA SER A 195 10.48 1.44 -3.39
C SER A 195 10.05 1.88 -4.79
N ILE A 196 8.75 1.84 -5.10
CA ILE A 196 8.21 2.16 -6.43
C ILE A 196 8.46 3.63 -6.76
N PHE A 197 8.16 4.55 -5.83
CA PHE A 197 8.32 5.98 -6.06
C PHE A 197 9.76 6.38 -6.26
N ASN A 198 10.70 5.83 -5.50
CA ASN A 198 12.12 6.12 -5.67
C ASN A 198 12.67 5.54 -6.99
N ILE A 199 12.27 4.33 -7.39
CA ILE A 199 12.67 3.78 -8.68
C ILE A 199 12.18 4.68 -9.82
N ILE A 200 10.92 5.07 -9.82
CA ILE A 200 10.36 5.95 -10.85
C ILE A 200 11.06 7.30 -10.83
N LEU A 201 11.26 7.87 -9.65
CA LEU A 201 11.89 9.17 -9.48
C LEU A 201 13.32 9.20 -10.05
N LEU A 202 14.08 8.13 -9.80
CA LEU A 202 15.47 8.01 -10.26
C LEU A 202 15.59 7.66 -11.75
N THR A 203 14.66 6.86 -12.27
CA THR A 203 14.75 6.33 -13.64
C THR A 203 13.98 7.16 -14.67
N ARG A 204 12.84 7.74 -14.28
CA ARG A 204 11.89 8.40 -15.19
C ARG A 204 11.50 9.81 -14.78
N GLY A 205 11.93 10.24 -13.59
CA GLY A 205 11.66 11.57 -13.05
C GLY A 205 10.31 11.72 -12.34
N SER A 206 10.12 12.86 -11.69
CA SER A 206 8.99 13.10 -10.77
C SER A 206 7.62 13.21 -11.46
N ARG A 207 7.58 13.61 -12.74
CA ARG A 207 6.31 13.82 -13.45
C ARG A 207 5.48 12.54 -13.60
N LEU A 208 6.14 11.38 -13.73
CA LEU A 208 5.45 10.10 -13.85
C LEU A 208 4.84 9.59 -12.54
N LEU A 209 5.19 10.18 -11.40
CA LEU A 209 4.54 9.88 -10.12
C LEU A 209 3.10 10.40 -10.07
N ILE A 210 2.75 11.44 -10.84
CA ILE A 210 1.43 12.07 -10.80
C ILE A 210 0.32 11.12 -11.24
N PRO A 211 0.35 10.51 -12.44
CA PRO A 211 -0.70 9.59 -12.87
C PRO A 211 -0.77 8.32 -12.00
N ILE A 212 0.37 7.84 -11.49
CA ILE A 212 0.40 6.71 -10.55
C ILE A 212 -0.31 7.09 -9.25
N GLY A 213 0.02 8.26 -8.71
CA GLY A 213 -0.61 8.78 -7.49
C GLY A 213 -2.12 8.96 -7.61
N ALA A 214 -2.61 9.37 -8.78
CA ALA A 214 -4.03 9.60 -9.02
C ALA A 214 -4.91 8.32 -8.84
N THR A 215 -4.32 7.14 -8.99
CA THR A 215 -5.02 5.86 -8.83
C THR A 215 -4.91 5.26 -7.42
N LEU A 216 -3.96 5.73 -6.60
CA LEU A 216 -3.70 5.19 -5.26
C LEU A 216 -4.90 5.28 -4.29
N PRO A 217 -5.64 6.40 -4.21
CA PRO A 217 -6.80 6.46 -3.34
C PRO A 217 -7.83 5.39 -3.68
N GLN A 218 -8.08 5.14 -4.97
CA GLN A 218 -9.03 4.12 -5.40
C GLN A 218 -8.56 2.70 -5.04
N GLY A 219 -7.27 2.41 -5.21
CA GLY A 219 -6.67 1.13 -4.81
C GLY A 219 -6.73 0.89 -3.30
N SER A 220 -6.63 1.94 -2.49
CA SER A 220 -6.66 1.82 -1.03
C SER A 220 -8.00 1.34 -0.46
N ILE A 221 -9.10 1.45 -1.22
CA ILE A 221 -10.42 0.95 -0.84
C ILE A 221 -10.37 -0.57 -0.62
N PHE A 222 -9.57 -1.30 -1.40
CA PHE A 222 -9.43 -2.75 -1.25
C PHE A 222 -8.69 -3.13 0.05
N PHE A 223 -7.75 -2.30 0.51
CA PHE A 223 -7.13 -2.47 1.82
C PHE A 223 -8.14 -2.25 2.95
N LEU A 224 -8.97 -1.21 2.85
CA LEU A 224 -10.03 -0.97 3.82
C LEU A 224 -11.04 -2.12 3.84
N LEU A 225 -11.44 -2.63 2.67
CA LEU A 225 -12.34 -3.77 2.56
C LEU A 225 -11.73 -5.01 3.24
N TYR A 226 -10.42 -5.28 2.99
CA TYR A 226 -9.74 -6.39 3.65
C TYR A 226 -9.84 -6.28 5.18
N ILE A 227 -9.56 -5.11 5.74
CA ILE A 227 -9.58 -4.90 7.18
C ILE A 227 -10.97 -5.11 7.78
N LEU A 228 -11.99 -4.61 7.11
CA LEU A 228 -13.38 -4.81 7.56
C LEU A 228 -13.73 -6.31 7.55
N CYS A 229 -13.37 -7.03 6.49
CA CYS A 229 -13.56 -8.47 6.44
C CYS A 229 -12.75 -9.19 7.54
N ALA A 230 -11.47 -8.87 7.69
CA ALA A 230 -10.59 -9.48 8.66
C ALA A 230 -11.08 -9.27 10.12
N HIS A 231 -11.58 -8.09 10.44
CA HIS A 231 -12.12 -7.79 11.76
C HIS A 231 -13.24 -8.76 12.17
N TYR A 232 -14.13 -9.10 11.24
CA TYR A 232 -15.26 -10.01 11.48
C TYR A 232 -14.92 -11.49 11.29
N LEU A 233 -13.91 -11.81 10.47
CA LEU A 233 -13.62 -13.19 10.11
C LEU A 233 -12.46 -13.80 10.91
N PHE A 234 -11.58 -12.99 11.52
CA PHE A 234 -10.48 -13.50 12.37
C PHE A 234 -10.96 -14.28 13.61
N PRO A 235 -12.10 -13.97 14.23
CA PRO A 235 -12.66 -14.82 15.30
C PRO A 235 -12.96 -16.26 14.87
N LEU A 236 -13.19 -16.53 13.57
CA LEU A 236 -13.36 -17.88 13.03
C LEU A 236 -12.05 -18.69 12.95
N GLY A 237 -10.92 -18.02 13.20
CA GLY A 237 -9.57 -18.55 13.11
C GLY A 237 -8.71 -17.72 12.16
N ILE A 238 -7.41 -17.63 12.46
CA ILE A 238 -6.48 -16.77 11.70
C ILE A 238 -6.35 -17.22 10.25
N LEU A 239 -6.16 -18.51 10.00
CA LEU A 239 -6.01 -19.03 8.63
C LEU A 239 -7.31 -18.89 7.82
N PRO A 240 -8.46 -19.41 8.25
CA PRO A 240 -9.70 -19.26 7.49
C PRO A 240 -10.11 -17.79 7.38
N GLY A 241 -9.96 -16.99 8.42
CA GLY A 241 -10.28 -15.57 8.39
C GLY A 241 -9.44 -14.81 7.37
N THR A 242 -8.13 -15.08 7.29
CA THR A 242 -7.25 -14.46 6.29
C THR A 242 -7.64 -14.88 4.87
N LEU A 243 -7.83 -16.19 4.63
CA LEU A 243 -8.18 -16.70 3.30
C LEU A 243 -9.53 -16.18 2.81
N LEU A 244 -10.54 -16.16 3.67
CA LEU A 244 -11.87 -15.63 3.33
C LEU A 244 -11.82 -14.13 3.06
N SER A 245 -11.13 -13.36 3.90
CA SER A 245 -10.98 -11.91 3.70
C SER A 245 -10.29 -11.60 2.37
N GLU A 246 -9.21 -12.31 2.06
CA GLU A 246 -8.47 -12.12 0.81
C GLU A 246 -9.32 -12.53 -0.41
N SER A 247 -10.05 -13.64 -0.31
CA SER A 247 -10.95 -14.10 -1.38
C SER A 247 -12.05 -13.09 -1.68
N LEU A 248 -12.65 -12.48 -0.67
CA LEU A 248 -13.66 -11.41 -0.84
C LEU A 248 -13.07 -10.17 -1.51
N VAL A 249 -11.86 -9.79 -1.12
CA VAL A 249 -11.15 -8.66 -1.76
C VAL A 249 -10.85 -8.97 -3.22
N LEU A 250 -10.30 -10.14 -3.53
CA LEU A 250 -10.02 -10.56 -4.90
C LEU A 250 -11.29 -10.60 -5.76
N LEU A 251 -12.40 -11.05 -5.20
CA LEU A 251 -13.70 -11.01 -5.86
C LEU A 251 -14.14 -9.57 -6.16
N ALA A 252 -14.05 -8.67 -5.17
CA ALA A 252 -14.40 -7.25 -5.34
C ALA A 252 -13.53 -6.59 -6.43
N ILE A 253 -12.26 -6.90 -6.42
CA ILE A 253 -11.30 -6.48 -7.43
C ILE A 253 -11.72 -6.98 -8.81
N TYR A 254 -12.00 -8.27 -8.97
CA TYR A 254 -12.44 -8.87 -10.23
C TYR A 254 -13.72 -8.22 -10.77
N LEU A 255 -14.72 -8.02 -9.90
CA LEU A 255 -15.98 -7.36 -10.26
C LEU A 255 -15.77 -5.91 -10.72
N THR A 256 -14.86 -5.19 -10.07
CA THR A 256 -14.52 -3.80 -10.44
C THR A 256 -13.91 -3.74 -11.85
N ILE A 257 -12.98 -4.65 -12.17
CA ILE A 257 -12.38 -4.72 -13.51
C ILE A 257 -13.44 -5.08 -14.55
N ARG A 258 -14.25 -6.09 -14.27
CA ARG A 258 -15.31 -6.51 -15.19
C ARG A 258 -16.25 -5.36 -15.49
N TRP A 259 -16.66 -4.63 -14.46
CA TRP A 259 -17.55 -3.47 -14.62
C TRP A 259 -16.91 -2.35 -15.45
N GLN A 260 -15.63 -2.04 -15.22
CA GLN A 260 -14.90 -1.05 -16.02
C GLN A 260 -14.79 -1.47 -17.49
N LYS A 261 -14.54 -2.75 -17.79
CA LYS A 261 -14.50 -3.27 -19.17
C LYS A 261 -15.86 -3.15 -19.86
N ILE A 262 -16.94 -3.43 -19.15
CA ILE A 262 -18.31 -3.30 -19.67
C ILE A 262 -18.59 -1.83 -20.00
N LYS A 263 -18.31 -0.90 -19.07
CA LYS A 263 -18.52 0.54 -19.26
C LYS A 263 -17.77 1.11 -20.46
N LEU A 264 -16.56 0.60 -20.73
CA LEU A 264 -15.77 1.00 -21.90
C LEU A 264 -16.34 0.48 -23.23
N ARG A 265 -17.03 -0.68 -23.21
CA ARG A 265 -17.71 -1.22 -24.41
C ARG A 265 -18.96 -0.42 -24.79
N TYR A 266 -19.69 0.10 -23.80
CA TYR A 266 -20.89 0.92 -24.06
C TYR A 266 -20.59 2.39 -24.43
N LYS A 267 -19.32 2.82 -24.31
CA LYS A 267 -18.90 4.18 -24.72
C LYS A 267 -18.35 4.25 -26.15
N LYS A 268 -18.17 3.11 -26.80
CA LYS A 268 -17.83 2.99 -28.22
C LYS A 268 -19.11 2.76 -29.03
#